data_2afb425c9ce93bda44e4dd6603950702
#
_entry.id   2afb425c9ce93bda44e4dd6603950702
#
_cell.length_a   1.000
_cell.length_b   1.000
_cell.length_c   1.000
_cell.angle_alpha   90.00
_cell.angle_beta   90.00
_cell.angle_gamma   90.00
#
_symmetry.space_group_name_H-M   'P 1'
#
loop_
_entity.id
_entity.type
_entity.pdbx_description
1 polymer ?
#
loop_
_entity_poly.entity_id
_entity_poly.type
_entity_poly.pdbx_seq_one_letter_code
_entity_poly.pdbx_strand_id
1 'polypeptide(L)'
;INDPIILRFNKNKWWISIADSDVILFAKGLAIGKGYDVNIVEPNVDIMAVQGPKSFALMEKVFGKSITDLKFFGFDYFDFKGVKHLISRSGWSKQGGYEIYVENTQSGLELYDYFFEVGNEFNVRPGCPHYIERIESGLLSYGNDFDLNDNPLECGFDSYVDLDTDVEFL
;
A
#
# COMPACT_ATOMS: atom_id res chain seq x y z
N ILE A 1 3.95 6.94 -16.63
CA ILE A 1 4.35 6.71 -15.22
C ILE A 1 3.43 5.75 -14.53
N ASN A 2 3.81 5.31 -13.34
CA ASN A 2 2.97 4.57 -12.40
C ASN A 2 3.40 4.91 -10.98
N ASP A 3 2.52 4.68 -9.99
CA ASP A 3 2.67 5.12 -8.61
C ASP A 3 2.56 3.99 -7.57
N PRO A 4 3.35 2.92 -7.67
CA PRO A 4 3.33 1.84 -6.70
C PRO A 4 3.83 2.28 -5.32
N ILE A 5 3.37 1.58 -4.28
CA ILE A 5 3.97 1.66 -2.95
C ILE A 5 5.15 0.69 -2.91
N ILE A 6 6.31 1.19 -2.47
CA ILE A 6 7.52 0.39 -2.33
C ILE A 6 7.82 0.14 -0.85
N LEU A 7 7.83 -1.14 -0.45
CA LEU A 7 8.20 -1.56 0.88
C LEU A 7 9.62 -2.14 0.87
N ARG A 8 10.56 -1.38 1.43
CA ARG A 8 11.96 -1.82 1.53
C ARG A 8 12.22 -2.52 2.85
N PHE A 9 12.27 -3.84 2.85
CA PHE A 9 12.61 -4.63 4.04
C PHE A 9 14.09 -4.52 4.41
N ASN A 10 14.95 -4.59 3.41
CA ASN A 10 16.40 -4.43 3.55
C ASN A 10 17.02 -4.11 2.17
N LYS A 11 18.35 -4.11 2.07
CA LYS A 11 19.05 -3.82 0.81
C LYS A 11 18.77 -4.80 -0.34
N ASN A 12 18.31 -6.01 -0.01
CA ASN A 12 18.14 -7.12 -0.97
C ASN A 12 16.69 -7.62 -1.08
N LYS A 13 15.74 -7.04 -0.30
CA LYS A 13 14.35 -7.47 -0.34
C LYS A 13 13.41 -6.27 -0.38
N TRP A 14 12.57 -6.26 -1.39
CA TRP A 14 11.61 -5.21 -1.66
C TRP A 14 10.27 -5.81 -2.05
N TRP A 15 9.19 -5.14 -1.70
CA TRP A 15 7.89 -5.39 -2.31
C TRP A 15 7.45 -4.15 -3.08
N ILE A 16 6.79 -4.39 -4.21
CA ILE A 16 6.12 -3.36 -5.00
C ILE A 16 4.65 -3.70 -4.95
N SER A 17 3.86 -2.83 -4.31
CA SER A 17 2.41 -2.98 -4.16
C SER A 17 1.73 -2.01 -5.11
N ILE A 18 0.92 -2.55 -6.03
CA ILE A 18 0.19 -1.79 -7.04
C ILE A 18 -1.15 -2.45 -7.31
N ALA A 19 -2.19 -1.64 -7.50
CA ALA A 19 -3.57 -2.14 -7.60
C ALA A 19 -4.09 -2.23 -9.03
N ASP A 20 -3.63 -1.37 -9.91
CA ASP A 20 -4.29 -1.09 -11.18
C ASP A 20 -3.43 -1.36 -12.43
N SER A 21 -2.27 -1.97 -12.27
CA SER A 21 -1.46 -2.38 -13.40
C SER A 21 -0.58 -3.60 -13.09
N ASP A 22 -0.22 -4.36 -14.13
CA ASP A 22 0.70 -5.49 -14.05
C ASP A 22 2.12 -5.02 -14.40
N VAL A 23 2.95 -4.84 -13.37
CA VAL A 23 4.37 -4.45 -13.54
C VAL A 23 5.33 -5.62 -13.49
N ILE A 24 4.87 -6.85 -13.18
CA ILE A 24 5.76 -8.01 -12.96
C ILE A 24 6.52 -8.39 -14.23
N LEU A 25 5.84 -8.41 -15.38
CA LEU A 25 6.47 -8.76 -16.65
C LEU A 25 7.46 -7.69 -17.11
N PHE A 26 7.13 -6.41 -16.89
CA PHE A 26 8.06 -5.30 -17.16
C PHE A 26 9.32 -5.42 -16.29
N ALA A 27 9.16 -5.62 -15.00
CA ALA A 27 10.29 -5.77 -14.06
C ALA A 27 11.17 -6.98 -14.42
N LYS A 28 10.55 -8.13 -14.74
CA LYS A 28 11.28 -9.34 -15.19
C LYS A 28 12.02 -9.10 -16.51
N GLY A 29 11.36 -8.48 -17.47
CA GLY A 29 11.96 -8.16 -18.76
C GLY A 29 13.16 -7.22 -18.63
N LEU A 30 13.03 -6.19 -17.79
CA LEU A 30 14.11 -5.26 -17.51
C LEU A 30 15.30 -5.96 -16.81
N ALA A 31 15.02 -6.78 -15.80
CA ALA A 31 16.05 -7.51 -15.07
C ALA A 31 16.85 -8.45 -16.01
N ILE A 32 16.16 -9.18 -16.88
CA ILE A 32 16.80 -10.05 -17.90
C ILE A 32 17.61 -9.22 -18.87
N GLY A 33 17.04 -8.15 -19.41
CA GLY A 33 17.70 -7.29 -20.40
C GLY A 33 18.95 -6.58 -19.87
N LYS A 34 18.97 -6.27 -18.58
CA LYS A 34 20.12 -5.66 -17.89
C LYS A 34 21.08 -6.68 -17.25
N GLY A 35 20.75 -7.96 -17.27
CA GLY A 35 21.57 -9.01 -16.63
C GLY A 35 21.62 -8.91 -15.10
N TYR A 36 20.56 -8.41 -14.46
CA TYR A 36 20.49 -8.31 -13.00
C TYR A 36 20.24 -9.68 -12.37
N ASP A 37 20.99 -10.03 -11.33
CA ASP A 37 20.79 -11.23 -10.50
C ASP A 37 19.73 -10.94 -9.44
N VAL A 38 18.47 -11.00 -9.85
CA VAL A 38 17.30 -10.75 -9.00
C VAL A 38 16.23 -11.81 -9.23
N ASN A 39 15.54 -12.21 -8.16
CA ASN A 39 14.36 -13.07 -8.23
C ASN A 39 13.09 -12.23 -8.05
N ILE A 40 12.26 -12.19 -9.09
CA ILE A 40 11.01 -11.41 -9.12
C ILE A 40 9.85 -12.40 -9.14
N VAL A 41 9.04 -12.39 -8.09
CA VAL A 41 7.89 -13.27 -7.90
C VAL A 41 6.67 -12.47 -7.43
N GLU A 42 5.50 -12.94 -7.76
CA GLU A 42 4.25 -12.47 -7.18
C GLU A 42 3.95 -13.33 -5.96
N PRO A 43 3.90 -12.73 -4.74
CA PRO A 43 3.56 -13.48 -3.55
C PRO A 43 2.06 -13.74 -3.49
N ASN A 44 1.65 -14.82 -2.80
CA ASN A 44 0.23 -15.06 -2.50
C ASN A 44 -0.19 -14.21 -1.30
N VAL A 45 -0.58 -12.96 -1.55
CA VAL A 45 -0.93 -11.95 -0.54
C VAL A 45 -2.19 -11.22 -0.98
N ASP A 46 -3.15 -11.14 -0.08
CA ASP A 46 -4.34 -10.30 -0.24
C ASP A 46 -4.16 -8.99 0.55
N ILE A 47 -4.64 -7.88 0.02
CA ILE A 47 -4.54 -6.59 0.71
C ILE A 47 -5.90 -6.22 1.28
N MET A 48 -5.95 -6.04 2.61
CA MET A 48 -7.11 -5.52 3.33
C MET A 48 -6.85 -4.06 3.72
N ALA A 49 -7.61 -3.13 3.13
CA ALA A 49 -7.49 -1.71 3.45
C ALA A 49 -8.47 -1.32 4.56
N VAL A 50 -7.95 -0.64 5.60
CA VAL A 50 -8.74 -0.03 6.68
C VAL A 50 -8.55 1.47 6.59
N GLN A 51 -9.54 2.16 6.03
CA GLN A 51 -9.44 3.57 5.68
C GLN A 51 -10.50 4.41 6.38
N GLY A 52 -10.25 5.70 6.52
CA GLY A 52 -11.18 6.67 7.05
C GLY A 52 -10.73 7.34 8.35
N PRO A 53 -11.45 8.39 8.80
CA PRO A 53 -11.01 9.27 9.89
C PRO A 53 -10.90 8.56 11.26
N LYS A 54 -11.57 7.43 11.43
CA LYS A 54 -11.53 6.61 12.65
C LYS A 54 -10.63 5.38 12.55
N SER A 55 -9.93 5.20 11.43
CA SER A 55 -9.06 4.04 11.20
C SER A 55 -7.97 3.91 12.26
N PHE A 56 -7.37 5.02 12.69
CA PHE A 56 -6.33 5.02 13.73
C PHE A 56 -6.84 4.43 15.05
N ALA A 57 -8.02 4.87 15.51
CA ALA A 57 -8.61 4.38 16.75
C ALA A 57 -9.01 2.90 16.65
N LEU A 58 -9.53 2.47 15.51
CA LEU A 58 -9.86 1.07 15.26
C LEU A 58 -8.60 0.20 15.25
N MET A 59 -7.55 0.61 14.54
CA MET A 59 -6.31 -0.14 14.46
C MET A 59 -5.59 -0.21 15.81
N GLU A 60 -5.59 0.88 16.59
CA GLU A 60 -5.08 0.87 17.97
C GLU A 60 -5.85 -0.12 18.84
N LYS A 61 -7.16 -0.20 18.71
CA LYS A 61 -8.00 -1.15 19.45
C LYS A 61 -7.67 -2.61 19.13
N VAL A 62 -7.34 -2.90 17.87
CA VAL A 62 -7.05 -4.27 17.40
C VAL A 62 -5.62 -4.69 17.66
N PHE A 63 -4.65 -3.82 17.37
CA PHE A 63 -3.21 -4.13 17.38
C PHE A 63 -2.43 -3.47 18.52
N GLY A 64 -3.10 -2.63 19.31
CA GLY A 64 -2.45 -1.88 20.39
C GLY A 64 -1.82 -0.57 19.91
N LYS A 65 -1.35 0.22 20.87
CA LYS A 65 -0.90 1.60 20.65
C LYS A 65 0.27 1.72 19.68
N SER A 66 1.16 0.74 19.64
CA SER A 66 2.36 0.79 18.79
C SER A 66 2.07 0.96 17.29
N ILE A 67 0.89 0.55 16.82
CA ILE A 67 0.53 0.72 15.41
C ILE A 67 0.37 2.19 15.02
N THR A 68 -0.01 3.04 15.98
CA THR A 68 -0.17 4.49 15.73
C THR A 68 1.16 5.23 15.62
N ASP A 69 2.28 4.58 16.00
CA ASP A 69 3.63 5.12 15.86
C ASP A 69 4.17 4.99 14.42
N LEU A 70 3.52 4.18 13.58
CA LEU A 70 3.89 4.10 12.16
C LEU A 70 3.77 5.48 11.50
N LYS A 71 4.85 5.90 10.85
CA LYS A 71 4.83 7.10 9.99
C LYS A 71 4.10 6.80 8.69
N PHE A 72 3.63 7.83 8.02
CA PHE A 72 3.07 7.70 6.67
C PHE A 72 4.09 7.02 5.75
N PHE A 73 3.66 6.03 4.99
CA PHE A 73 4.47 5.07 4.24
C PHE A 73 5.43 4.19 5.08
N GLY A 74 5.36 4.26 6.42
CA GLY A 74 6.03 3.29 7.27
C GLY A 74 5.26 1.97 7.32
N PHE A 75 5.97 0.87 7.59
CA PHE A 75 5.38 -0.45 7.76
C PHE A 75 6.13 -1.25 8.82
N ASP A 76 5.41 -2.18 9.45
CA ASP A 76 5.98 -3.14 10.40
C ASP A 76 5.04 -4.35 10.54
N TYR A 77 5.48 -5.36 11.29
CA TYR A 77 4.69 -6.54 11.60
C TYR A 77 3.95 -6.38 12.92
N PHE A 78 2.64 -6.65 12.91
CA PHE A 78 1.78 -6.62 14.10
C PHE A 78 1.10 -7.97 14.30
N ASP A 79 1.01 -8.38 15.56
CA ASP A 79 0.41 -9.65 15.94
C ASP A 79 -1.12 -9.54 16.07
N PHE A 80 -1.80 -10.50 15.46
CA PHE A 80 -3.21 -10.76 15.70
C PHE A 80 -3.41 -12.23 16.03
N LYS A 81 -3.74 -12.54 17.28
CA LYS A 81 -3.99 -13.91 17.79
C LYS A 81 -2.85 -14.89 17.46
N GLY A 82 -1.60 -14.44 17.55
CA GLY A 82 -0.42 -15.26 17.31
C GLY A 82 0.03 -15.31 15.84
N VAL A 83 -0.67 -14.63 14.93
CA VAL A 83 -0.26 -14.49 13.52
C VAL A 83 0.21 -13.05 13.26
N LYS A 84 1.42 -12.93 12.71
CA LYS A 84 1.97 -11.63 12.34
C LYS A 84 1.50 -11.22 10.95
N HIS A 85 0.89 -10.04 10.88
CA HIS A 85 0.52 -9.39 9.63
C HIS A 85 1.45 -8.22 9.35
N LEU A 86 1.94 -8.11 8.13
CA LEU A 86 2.61 -6.91 7.65
C LEU A 86 1.57 -5.82 7.47
N ILE A 87 1.77 -4.67 8.07
CA ILE A 87 0.84 -3.55 7.98
C ILE A 87 1.61 -2.29 7.60
N SER A 88 1.15 -1.59 6.57
CA SER A 88 1.66 -0.28 6.19
C SER A 88 0.66 0.82 6.54
N ARG A 89 1.17 1.99 6.89
CA ARG A 89 0.36 3.20 7.02
C ARG A 89 0.25 3.89 5.67
N SER A 90 -0.60 3.35 4.84
CA SER A 90 -0.84 3.77 3.46
C SER A 90 -2.31 3.60 3.10
N GLY A 91 -2.67 3.98 1.89
CA GLY A 91 -4.02 3.83 1.36
C GLY A 91 -4.42 4.96 0.42
N TRP A 92 -5.42 4.69 -0.38
CA TRP A 92 -5.88 5.58 -1.45
C TRP A 92 -7.20 6.27 -1.08
N SER A 93 -7.21 7.03 0.03
CA SER A 93 -8.43 7.70 0.52
C SER A 93 -8.22 9.16 0.93
N LYS A 94 -6.96 9.58 1.19
CA LYS A 94 -6.64 10.89 1.82
C LYS A 94 -7.28 11.12 3.21
N GLN A 95 -7.97 10.12 3.76
CA GLN A 95 -8.62 10.22 5.07
C GLN A 95 -7.80 9.60 6.20
N GLY A 96 -6.64 9.05 5.85
CA GLY A 96 -5.81 8.24 6.74
C GLY A 96 -6.24 6.78 6.76
N GLY A 97 -5.32 5.90 7.10
CA GLY A 97 -5.59 4.47 7.12
C GLY A 97 -4.36 3.61 7.07
N TYR A 98 -4.64 2.33 6.88
CA TYR A 98 -3.63 1.28 6.84
C TYR A 98 -3.99 0.25 5.76
N GLU A 99 -2.97 -0.42 5.26
CA GLU A 99 -3.09 -1.58 4.38
C GLU A 99 -2.44 -2.78 5.05
N ILE A 100 -3.19 -3.86 5.19
CA ILE A 100 -2.80 -5.09 5.85
C ILE A 100 -2.53 -6.12 4.76
N TYR A 101 -1.32 -6.63 4.70
CA TYR A 101 -0.89 -7.65 3.74
C TYR A 101 -1.14 -9.03 4.34
N VAL A 102 -2.19 -9.68 3.88
CA VAL A 102 -2.69 -10.95 4.40
C VAL A 102 -2.04 -12.10 3.63
N GLU A 103 -1.09 -12.79 4.25
CA GLU A 103 -0.44 -13.98 3.70
C GLU A 103 -1.13 -15.29 4.15
N ASN A 104 -1.99 -15.22 5.17
CA ASN A 104 -2.74 -16.35 5.71
C ASN A 104 -4.25 -16.05 5.63
N THR A 105 -4.92 -16.69 4.70
CA THR A 105 -6.34 -16.45 4.41
C THR A 105 -7.23 -16.66 5.64
N GLN A 106 -7.00 -17.73 6.43
CA GLN A 106 -7.81 -17.99 7.61
C GLN A 106 -7.68 -16.87 8.65
N SER A 107 -6.46 -16.45 8.93
CA SER A 107 -6.21 -15.33 9.84
C SER A 107 -6.77 -14.00 9.31
N GLY A 108 -6.72 -13.81 7.98
CA GLY A 108 -7.31 -12.64 7.33
C GLY A 108 -8.82 -12.56 7.49
N LEU A 109 -9.53 -13.69 7.31
CA LEU A 109 -10.97 -13.77 7.52
C LEU A 109 -11.35 -13.51 9.00
N GLU A 110 -10.62 -14.11 9.94
CA GLU A 110 -10.82 -13.87 11.37
C GLU A 110 -10.57 -12.41 11.76
N LEU A 111 -9.54 -11.78 11.18
CA LEU A 111 -9.24 -10.37 11.39
C LEU A 111 -10.33 -9.47 10.79
N TYR A 112 -10.83 -9.80 9.59
CA TYR A 112 -11.94 -9.08 8.97
C TYR A 112 -13.19 -9.11 9.86
N ASP A 113 -13.61 -10.28 10.32
CA ASP A 113 -14.78 -10.43 11.20
C ASP A 113 -14.56 -9.67 12.51
N TYR A 114 -13.36 -9.74 13.07
CA TYR A 114 -13.02 -9.04 14.30
C TYR A 114 -13.07 -7.52 14.16
N PHE A 115 -12.69 -6.95 13.00
CA PHE A 115 -12.87 -5.53 12.74
C PHE A 115 -14.33 -5.09 12.84
N PHE A 116 -15.27 -5.90 12.38
CA PHE A 116 -16.71 -5.57 12.50
C PHE A 116 -17.23 -5.79 13.92
N GLU A 117 -16.73 -6.80 14.62
CA GLU A 117 -17.09 -7.04 16.02
C GLU A 117 -16.70 -5.84 16.89
N VAL A 118 -15.43 -5.45 16.87
CA VAL A 118 -14.92 -4.36 17.74
C VAL A 118 -15.13 -2.98 17.18
N GLY A 119 -15.39 -2.88 15.88
CA GLY A 119 -15.48 -1.63 15.13
C GLY A 119 -16.86 -0.98 15.14
N ASN A 120 -17.86 -1.58 15.77
CA ASN A 120 -19.23 -1.05 15.80
C ASN A 120 -19.30 0.37 16.37
N GLU A 121 -18.54 0.66 17.43
CA GLU A 121 -18.44 2.01 18.01
C GLU A 121 -17.79 3.04 17.08
N PHE A 122 -16.99 2.60 16.13
CA PHE A 122 -16.36 3.44 15.11
C PHE A 122 -17.20 3.56 13.84
N ASN A 123 -18.34 2.87 13.79
CA ASN A 123 -19.22 2.79 12.61
C ASN A 123 -18.51 2.16 11.41
N VAL A 124 -17.76 1.08 11.62
CA VAL A 124 -17.10 0.33 10.54
C VAL A 124 -18.12 -0.20 9.55
N ARG A 125 -17.82 -0.07 8.27
CA ARG A 125 -18.64 -0.53 7.16
C ARG A 125 -17.76 -1.21 6.12
N PRO A 126 -18.28 -2.20 5.37
CA PRO A 126 -17.63 -2.64 4.15
C PRO A 126 -17.49 -1.45 3.21
N GLY A 127 -16.33 -1.30 2.62
CA GLY A 127 -16.03 -0.18 1.73
C GLY A 127 -15.39 -0.62 0.43
N CYS A 128 -15.28 0.31 -0.49
CA CYS A 128 -14.51 0.20 -1.71
C CYS A 128 -13.91 1.57 -2.04
N PRO A 129 -12.94 1.63 -2.95
CA PRO A 129 -12.43 2.92 -3.45
C PRO A 129 -13.58 3.80 -3.96
N HIS A 130 -13.62 5.05 -3.50
CA HIS A 130 -14.69 5.99 -3.83
C HIS A 130 -14.17 7.06 -4.79
N TYR A 131 -14.57 6.97 -6.05
CA TYR A 131 -14.04 7.85 -7.11
C TYR A 131 -14.34 9.34 -6.90
N ILE A 132 -15.44 9.69 -6.25
CA ILE A 132 -15.74 11.10 -5.94
C ILE A 132 -14.79 11.63 -4.87
N GLU A 133 -14.62 10.92 -3.77
CA GLU A 133 -13.69 11.30 -2.69
C GLU A 133 -12.25 11.44 -3.17
N ARG A 134 -11.79 10.55 -4.05
CA ARG A 134 -10.43 10.63 -4.58
C ARG A 134 -10.23 11.89 -5.41
N ILE A 135 -11.23 12.29 -6.24
CA ILE A 135 -11.20 13.52 -7.04
C ILE A 135 -11.22 14.75 -6.14
N GLU A 136 -12.12 14.79 -5.16
CA GLU A 136 -12.18 15.88 -4.17
C GLU A 136 -10.88 16.03 -3.38
N SER A 137 -10.18 14.94 -3.17
CA SER A 137 -8.89 14.86 -2.44
C SER A 137 -7.68 15.08 -3.33
N GLY A 138 -7.86 15.20 -4.64
CA GLY A 138 -6.76 15.33 -5.60
C GLY A 138 -5.89 14.08 -5.73
N LEU A 139 -6.46 12.89 -5.50
CA LEU A 139 -5.78 11.62 -5.76
C LEU A 139 -5.95 11.23 -7.22
N LEU A 140 -4.83 11.12 -7.92
CA LEU A 140 -4.81 10.66 -9.29
C LEU A 140 -4.96 9.14 -9.37
N SER A 141 -5.48 8.66 -10.49
CA SER A 141 -5.67 7.23 -10.79
C SER A 141 -5.04 6.91 -12.12
N TYR A 142 -4.12 5.94 -12.13
CA TYR A 142 -3.53 5.44 -13.36
C TYR A 142 -4.61 4.93 -14.33
N GLY A 143 -4.46 5.27 -15.59
CA GLY A 143 -5.42 4.92 -16.64
C GLY A 143 -6.67 5.82 -16.70
N ASN A 144 -6.92 6.65 -15.68
CA ASN A 144 -8.01 7.63 -15.70
C ASN A 144 -7.51 9.07 -15.82
N ASP A 145 -6.51 9.44 -15.04
CA ASP A 145 -6.00 10.82 -14.96
C ASP A 145 -4.59 10.94 -15.55
N PHE A 146 -3.84 9.87 -15.60
CA PHE A 146 -2.51 9.80 -16.21
C PHE A 146 -2.21 8.39 -16.74
N ASP A 147 -1.28 8.29 -17.67
CA ASP A 147 -0.88 7.04 -18.30
C ASP A 147 0.65 6.98 -18.60
N LEU A 148 1.06 6.10 -19.52
CA LEU A 148 2.45 5.92 -19.91
C LEU A 148 3.05 7.12 -20.68
N ASN A 149 2.23 8.05 -21.16
CA ASN A 149 2.68 9.23 -21.89
C ASN A 149 2.96 10.42 -20.98
N ASP A 150 2.49 10.37 -19.74
CA ASP A 150 2.67 11.43 -18.76
C ASP A 150 3.98 11.23 -17.97
N ASN A 151 4.54 12.32 -17.49
CA ASN A 151 5.69 12.27 -16.57
C ASN A 151 5.26 12.71 -15.14
N PRO A 152 6.05 12.35 -14.11
CA PRO A 152 5.69 12.63 -12.72
C PRO A 152 5.50 14.13 -12.44
N LEU A 153 6.25 15.00 -13.08
CA LEU A 153 6.20 16.45 -12.83
C LEU A 153 4.92 17.06 -13.37
N GLU A 154 4.44 16.62 -14.54
CA GLU A 154 3.16 17.03 -15.11
C GLU A 154 1.98 16.62 -14.26
N CYS A 155 2.13 15.50 -13.53
CA CYS A 155 1.11 14.99 -12.60
C CYS A 155 1.19 15.57 -11.19
N GLY A 156 2.14 16.48 -10.91
CA GLY A 156 2.33 17.05 -9.58
C GLY A 156 2.93 16.08 -8.56
N PHE A 157 3.72 15.11 -9.02
CA PHE A 157 4.41 14.13 -8.17
C PHE A 157 5.86 14.53 -7.85
N ASP A 158 6.18 15.82 -7.95
CA ASP A 158 7.53 16.36 -7.72
C ASP A 158 8.12 15.88 -6.37
N SER A 159 7.29 15.80 -5.33
CA SER A 159 7.72 15.40 -4.00
C SER A 159 8.15 13.93 -3.89
N TYR A 160 7.87 13.12 -4.91
CA TYR A 160 8.24 11.70 -4.98
C TYR A 160 9.41 11.44 -5.92
N VAL A 161 9.92 12.48 -6.59
CA VAL A 161 11.03 12.37 -7.55
C VAL A 161 12.19 13.20 -7.05
N ASP A 162 13.31 12.54 -6.75
CA ASP A 162 14.55 13.21 -6.39
C ASP A 162 15.38 13.46 -7.66
N LEU A 163 15.30 14.70 -8.17
CA LEU A 163 16.02 15.12 -9.36
C LEU A 163 17.48 15.52 -9.10
N ASP A 164 17.85 15.68 -7.82
CA ASP A 164 19.20 16.09 -7.41
C ASP A 164 20.13 14.88 -7.20
N THR A 165 19.57 13.68 -7.15
CA THR A 165 20.36 12.46 -7.02
C THR A 165 20.83 11.98 -8.40
N ASP A 166 22.15 11.87 -8.56
CA ASP A 166 22.77 11.30 -9.76
C ASP A 166 22.57 9.77 -9.77
N VAL A 167 21.70 9.28 -10.64
CA VAL A 167 21.42 7.86 -10.84
C VAL A 167 21.55 7.49 -12.33
N GLU A 168 22.15 6.35 -12.60
CA GLU A 168 22.50 5.91 -13.96
C GLU A 168 21.29 5.69 -14.89
N PHE A 169 20.07 5.74 -14.39
CA PHE A 169 18.85 5.44 -15.16
C PHE A 169 17.90 6.63 -15.31
N LEU A 170 18.26 7.82 -14.85
CA LEU A 170 17.54 9.07 -15.08
C LEU A 170 18.09 9.81 -16.31
#